data_e2455c92952abe166999116f751185fb
#
_entry.id   e2455c92952abe166999116f751185fb
#
_cell.length_a   1.000
_cell.length_b   1.000
_cell.length_c   1.000
_cell.angle_alpha   90.00
_cell.angle_beta   90.00
_cell.angle_gamma   90.00
#
_symmetry.space_group_name_H-M   'P 1'
#
loop_
_entity.id
_entity.type
_entity.pdbx_description
1 polymer ?
#
loop_
_entity_poly.entity_id
_entity_poly.type
_entity_poly.pdbx_seq_one_letter_code
_entity_poly.pdbx_strand_id
1 'polypeptide(L)'
;MIYSEPEYNKMDEIEFRRKALQDSLDAGKTQKERNILGQFSTPFPLACDIMLYLRRLMGRDDISLIEPSIGTGVFYSAYRDLFVDSRERVLGFEIDPYYFKPSQQFWNGTNLELRCADFLTQQPDGKFDMLVANPPYVRHHHIEGAVKQRLKGEVLRESGLNISGLAGLYCYFMILSSKWLKDGGVSCWLVPGEFMDVNYGVAVKQFLLQNVELVHIHRFDVNDLQFSDALVSSCIVVYRNHKPSDSQPIRFSLGGSINNPETCKILDRGQLSSKTKWTGLFGNDAVSDVPGATLGDFFTVKRGIATGDNDFFILDKETIAKYSIPAKFLRPLLP
;
A
#
# COMPACT_ATOMS: atom_id res chain seq x y z
N MET A 1 -8.78 -15.94 -27.24
CA MET A 1 -8.18 -17.15 -26.69
C MET A 1 -8.53 -17.20 -25.22
N ILE A 2 -9.29 -18.20 -24.81
CA ILE A 2 -9.63 -18.44 -23.40
C ILE A 2 -8.40 -19.12 -22.82
N TYR A 3 -7.60 -18.37 -22.05
CA TYR A 3 -6.52 -18.96 -21.27
C TYR A 3 -7.21 -19.78 -20.16
N SER A 4 -7.04 -21.11 -20.20
CA SER A 4 -7.33 -21.96 -19.07
C SER A 4 -6.58 -21.43 -17.85
N GLU A 5 -7.24 -21.27 -16.71
CA GLU A 5 -6.61 -20.92 -15.45
C GLU A 5 -5.46 -21.89 -15.18
N PRO A 6 -4.21 -21.46 -15.15
CA PRO A 6 -3.14 -22.31 -14.68
C PRO A 6 -3.38 -22.59 -13.20
N GLU A 7 -3.11 -23.82 -12.78
CA GLU A 7 -3.12 -24.23 -11.37
C GLU A 7 -2.00 -23.49 -10.61
N TYR A 8 -2.20 -22.20 -10.26
CA TYR A 8 -1.26 -21.36 -9.53
C TYR A 8 -1.02 -21.77 -8.07
N ASN A 9 -1.51 -22.93 -7.65
CA ASN A 9 -1.38 -23.43 -6.28
C ASN A 9 -0.14 -24.31 -6.01
N LYS A 10 0.72 -24.53 -7.00
CA LYS A 10 2.01 -25.19 -6.73
C LYS A 10 3.10 -24.14 -6.68
N MET A 11 3.52 -23.79 -5.46
CA MET A 11 4.80 -23.12 -5.23
C MET A 11 5.90 -23.94 -5.93
N ASP A 12 6.63 -23.34 -6.87
CA ASP A 12 7.79 -23.97 -7.44
C ASP A 12 8.92 -24.11 -6.38
N GLU A 13 9.96 -24.86 -6.67
CA GLU A 13 11.09 -25.06 -5.75
C GLU A 13 11.78 -23.73 -5.40
N ILE A 14 11.81 -22.80 -6.32
CA ILE A 14 12.45 -21.49 -6.11
C ILE A 14 11.65 -20.67 -5.11
N GLU A 15 10.34 -20.58 -5.28
CA GLU A 15 9.47 -19.87 -4.34
C GLU A 15 9.46 -20.53 -2.96
N PHE A 16 9.46 -21.85 -2.89
CA PHE A 16 9.60 -22.55 -1.61
C PHE A 16 10.88 -22.13 -0.87
N ARG A 17 12.02 -22.08 -1.56
CA ARG A 17 13.30 -21.65 -1.01
C ARG A 17 13.32 -20.17 -0.66
N ARG A 18 12.72 -19.29 -1.52
CA ARG A 18 12.58 -17.87 -1.22
C ARG A 18 11.75 -17.65 0.03
N LYS A 19 10.64 -18.38 0.17
CA LYS A 19 9.79 -18.30 1.37
C LYS A 19 10.53 -18.77 2.62
N ALA A 20 11.27 -19.86 2.55
CA ALA A 20 12.10 -20.32 3.66
C ALA A 20 13.15 -19.26 4.06
N LEU A 21 13.77 -18.59 3.09
CA LEU A 21 14.66 -17.45 3.34
C LEU A 21 13.93 -16.32 4.06
N GLN A 22 12.75 -15.92 3.57
CA GLN A 22 11.93 -14.87 4.20
C GLN A 22 11.59 -15.21 5.64
N ASP A 23 11.09 -16.43 5.89
CA ASP A 23 10.69 -16.89 7.23
C ASP A 23 11.89 -16.89 8.20
N SER A 24 13.06 -17.29 7.72
CA SER A 24 14.31 -17.27 8.51
C SER A 24 14.73 -15.84 8.87
N LEU A 25 14.64 -14.90 7.92
CA LEU A 25 14.98 -13.50 8.16
C LEU A 25 13.98 -12.83 9.09
N ASP A 26 12.68 -13.10 8.91
CA ASP A 26 11.63 -12.56 9.78
C ASP A 26 11.71 -13.08 11.21
N ALA A 27 12.08 -14.35 11.39
CA ALA A 27 12.33 -14.94 12.71
C ALA A 27 13.55 -14.33 13.44
N GLY A 28 14.51 -13.79 12.70
CA GLY A 28 15.68 -13.10 13.24
C GLY A 28 15.42 -11.68 13.72
N LYS A 29 14.21 -11.14 13.50
CA LYS A 29 13.78 -9.80 13.96
C LYS A 29 12.55 -9.89 14.84
N THR A 30 12.50 -9.04 15.86
CA THR A 30 11.26 -8.85 16.63
C THR A 30 10.21 -8.14 15.78
N GLN A 31 8.93 -8.37 16.08
CA GLN A 31 7.83 -7.65 15.42
C GLN A 31 7.96 -6.13 15.58
N LYS A 32 8.47 -5.65 16.72
CA LYS A 32 8.73 -4.22 16.97
C LYS A 32 9.76 -3.66 15.98
N GLU A 33 10.85 -4.36 15.73
CA GLU A 33 11.88 -3.94 14.77
C GLU A 33 11.33 -3.90 13.34
N ARG A 34 10.55 -4.89 12.94
CA ARG A 34 9.88 -4.92 11.63
C ARG A 34 8.87 -3.78 11.49
N ASN A 35 8.09 -3.51 12.53
CA ASN A 35 7.09 -2.43 12.53
C ASN A 35 7.72 -1.03 12.43
N ILE A 36 8.90 -0.80 13.01
CA ILE A 36 9.62 0.48 12.90
C ILE A 36 9.96 0.81 11.44
N LEU A 37 10.38 -0.20 10.68
CA LEU A 37 10.70 -0.07 9.25
C LEU A 37 9.48 -0.30 8.34
N GLY A 38 8.32 -0.63 8.91
CA GLY A 38 7.10 -0.92 8.15
C GLY A 38 7.21 -2.15 7.26
N GLN A 39 8.00 -3.14 7.66
CA GLN A 39 8.30 -4.36 6.89
C GLN A 39 7.21 -5.41 7.10
N PHE A 40 6.38 -5.61 6.09
CA PHE A 40 5.32 -6.63 6.05
C PHE A 40 5.47 -7.47 4.78
N SER A 41 5.67 -8.77 4.97
CA SER A 41 5.85 -9.71 3.86
C SER A 41 4.53 -9.93 3.11
N THR A 42 4.54 -9.76 1.80
CA THR A 42 3.37 -10.07 0.95
C THR A 42 3.25 -11.59 0.80
N PRO A 43 2.06 -12.18 1.04
CA PRO A 43 1.83 -13.59 0.73
C PRO A 43 2.00 -13.87 -0.78
N PHE A 44 2.65 -15.00 -1.12
CA PHE A 44 2.89 -15.35 -2.51
C PHE A 44 1.61 -15.49 -3.36
N PRO A 45 0.51 -16.09 -2.87
CA PRO A 45 -0.74 -16.14 -3.63
C PRO A 45 -1.28 -14.74 -3.98
N LEU A 46 -1.16 -13.77 -3.07
CA LEU A 46 -1.54 -12.38 -3.32
C LEU A 46 -0.62 -11.73 -4.37
N ALA A 47 0.69 -11.98 -4.30
CA ALA A 47 1.63 -11.49 -5.30
C ALA A 47 1.31 -12.06 -6.70
N CYS A 48 0.99 -13.35 -6.80
CA CYS A 48 0.56 -14.00 -8.05
C CYS A 48 -0.74 -13.40 -8.59
N ASP A 49 -1.73 -13.17 -7.73
CA ASP A 49 -3.01 -12.57 -8.13
C ASP A 49 -2.83 -11.16 -8.69
N ILE A 50 -2.02 -10.34 -8.02
CA ILE A 50 -1.64 -9.00 -8.49
C ILE A 50 -0.90 -9.06 -9.83
N MET A 51 0.10 -9.93 -9.95
CA MET A 51 0.91 -10.03 -11.17
C MET A 51 0.09 -10.57 -12.35
N LEU A 52 -0.84 -11.49 -12.12
CA LEU A 52 -1.77 -11.96 -13.13
C LEU A 52 -2.69 -10.84 -13.63
N TYR A 53 -3.22 -10.03 -12.71
CA TYR A 53 -4.00 -8.85 -13.06
C TYR A 53 -3.19 -7.87 -13.94
N LEU A 54 -1.96 -7.59 -13.54
CA LEU A 54 -1.06 -6.69 -14.28
C LEU A 54 -0.72 -7.24 -15.67
N ARG A 55 -0.44 -8.54 -15.80
CA ARG A 55 -0.20 -9.19 -17.09
C ARG A 55 -1.38 -9.02 -18.04
N ARG A 56 -2.61 -9.26 -17.55
CA ARG A 56 -3.83 -9.05 -18.33
C ARG A 56 -4.01 -7.59 -18.75
N LEU A 57 -3.72 -6.65 -17.83
CA LEU A 57 -3.83 -5.20 -18.10
C LEU A 57 -2.79 -4.71 -19.11
N MET A 58 -1.56 -5.28 -19.07
CA MET A 58 -0.48 -4.92 -19.98
C MET A 58 -0.67 -5.51 -21.39
N GLY A 59 -1.25 -6.70 -21.49
CA GLY A 59 -1.56 -7.37 -22.76
C GLY A 59 -0.33 -7.80 -23.57
N ARG A 60 0.86 -7.84 -22.97
CA ARG A 60 2.12 -8.28 -23.54
C ARG A 60 3.03 -8.88 -22.47
N ASP A 61 4.04 -9.64 -22.88
CA ASP A 61 4.92 -10.36 -21.95
C ASP A 61 6.31 -9.70 -21.79
N ASP A 62 6.79 -8.94 -22.79
CA ASP A 62 8.06 -8.19 -22.70
C ASP A 62 7.86 -6.92 -21.86
N ILE A 63 8.08 -7.03 -20.56
CA ILE A 63 7.76 -6.01 -19.55
C ILE A 63 8.97 -5.78 -18.65
N SER A 64 9.56 -4.58 -18.68
CA SER A 64 10.54 -4.18 -17.67
C SER A 64 9.83 -3.83 -16.35
N LEU A 65 10.40 -4.33 -15.24
CA LEU A 65 9.82 -4.23 -13.90
C LEU A 65 10.72 -3.44 -12.95
N ILE A 66 10.13 -2.57 -12.14
CA ILE A 66 10.79 -1.98 -10.98
C ILE A 66 10.01 -2.25 -9.69
N GLU A 67 10.74 -2.63 -8.63
CA GLU A 67 10.20 -2.88 -7.30
C GLU A 67 10.91 -2.00 -6.26
N PRO A 68 10.28 -0.90 -5.79
CA PRO A 68 10.88 0.08 -4.88
C PRO A 68 11.23 -0.42 -3.48
N SER A 69 10.64 -1.53 -3.04
CA SER A 69 10.81 -2.12 -1.70
C SER A 69 10.70 -3.64 -1.80
N ILE A 70 11.72 -4.26 -2.37
CA ILE A 70 11.65 -5.63 -2.87
C ILE A 70 11.67 -6.70 -1.77
N GLY A 71 12.29 -6.42 -0.60
CA GLY A 71 12.49 -7.43 0.44
C GLY A 71 13.25 -8.66 -0.08
N THR A 72 12.63 -9.83 0.01
CA THR A 72 13.18 -11.08 -0.57
C THR A 72 12.70 -11.35 -2.00
N GLY A 73 11.91 -10.46 -2.60
CA GLY A 73 11.51 -10.53 -4.02
C GLY A 73 10.30 -11.40 -4.30
N VAL A 74 9.23 -11.29 -3.53
CA VAL A 74 8.01 -12.08 -3.76
C VAL A 74 7.30 -11.69 -5.07
N PHE A 75 7.24 -10.40 -5.40
CA PHE A 75 6.67 -9.97 -6.67
C PHE A 75 7.56 -10.35 -7.85
N TYR A 76 8.88 -10.29 -7.66
CA TYR A 76 9.81 -10.79 -8.66
C TYR A 76 9.67 -12.29 -8.88
N SER A 77 9.46 -13.09 -7.82
CA SER A 77 9.17 -14.52 -7.94
C SER A 77 7.92 -14.76 -8.78
N ALA A 78 6.80 -14.08 -8.47
CA ALA A 78 5.58 -14.16 -9.24
C ALA A 78 5.71 -13.62 -10.69
N TYR A 79 6.53 -12.59 -10.90
CA TYR A 79 6.86 -12.08 -12.22
C TYR A 79 7.53 -13.14 -13.09
N ARG A 80 8.52 -13.85 -12.57
CA ARG A 80 9.22 -14.91 -13.31
C ARG A 80 8.28 -16.02 -13.77
N ASP A 81 7.33 -16.40 -12.94
CA ASP A 81 6.37 -17.46 -13.25
C ASP A 81 5.38 -17.04 -14.35
N LEU A 82 5.07 -15.75 -14.42
CA LEU A 82 4.07 -15.23 -15.34
C LEU A 82 4.64 -14.67 -16.64
N PHE A 83 5.82 -14.07 -16.61
CA PHE A 83 6.48 -13.44 -17.75
C PHE A 83 7.73 -14.25 -18.16
N VAL A 84 7.50 -15.57 -18.40
CA VAL A 84 8.55 -16.59 -18.56
C VAL A 84 9.56 -16.23 -19.66
N ASP A 85 9.08 -15.62 -20.74
CA ASP A 85 9.90 -15.26 -21.91
C ASP A 85 10.50 -13.84 -21.82
N SER A 86 10.14 -13.07 -20.82
CA SER A 86 10.66 -11.70 -20.67
C SER A 86 12.13 -11.71 -20.30
N ARG A 87 12.91 -10.98 -21.10
CA ARG A 87 14.33 -10.70 -20.86
C ARG A 87 14.59 -9.25 -20.52
N GLU A 88 13.52 -8.52 -20.30
CA GLU A 88 13.55 -7.11 -19.95
C GLU A 88 14.21 -6.87 -18.59
N ARG A 89 14.67 -5.66 -18.40
CA ARG A 89 15.34 -5.24 -17.16
C ARG A 89 14.39 -5.33 -15.97
N VAL A 90 14.85 -5.95 -14.89
CA VAL A 90 14.18 -5.94 -13.59
C VAL A 90 15.10 -5.28 -12.57
N LEU A 91 14.57 -4.26 -11.85
CA LEU A 91 15.32 -3.50 -10.85
C LEU A 91 14.58 -3.53 -9.53
N GLY A 92 15.27 -3.94 -8.46
CA GLY A 92 14.73 -3.94 -7.10
C GLY A 92 15.56 -3.08 -6.15
N PHE A 93 14.89 -2.39 -5.23
CA PHE A 93 15.53 -1.65 -4.14
C PHE A 93 15.18 -2.26 -2.79
N GLU A 94 16.20 -2.42 -1.95
CA GLU A 94 16.02 -2.78 -0.55
C GLU A 94 16.93 -1.88 0.30
N ILE A 95 16.34 -1.20 1.28
CA ILE A 95 17.10 -0.27 2.15
C ILE A 95 17.85 -1.00 3.25
N ASP A 96 17.33 -2.16 3.70
CA ASP A 96 17.87 -2.89 4.82
C ASP A 96 18.93 -3.92 4.37
N PRO A 97 20.20 -3.73 4.71
CA PRO A 97 21.26 -4.69 4.34
C PRO A 97 21.01 -6.11 4.88
N TYR A 98 20.20 -6.25 5.93
CA TYR A 98 19.83 -7.53 6.52
C TYR A 98 19.00 -8.39 5.56
N TYR A 99 18.05 -7.79 4.84
CA TYR A 99 17.30 -8.46 3.78
C TYR A 99 18.03 -8.42 2.44
N PHE A 100 18.70 -7.32 2.12
CA PHE A 100 19.37 -7.13 0.83
C PHE A 100 20.41 -8.21 0.53
N LYS A 101 21.38 -8.45 1.47
CA LYS A 101 22.50 -9.36 1.20
C LYS A 101 22.06 -10.80 0.92
N PRO A 102 21.19 -11.43 1.73
CA PRO A 102 20.68 -12.76 1.42
C PRO A 102 19.85 -12.81 0.12
N SER A 103 19.05 -11.77 -0.16
CA SER A 103 18.26 -11.71 -1.37
C SER A 103 19.14 -11.58 -2.62
N GLN A 104 20.22 -10.80 -2.56
CA GLN A 104 21.19 -10.66 -3.64
C GLN A 104 21.88 -12.01 -3.94
N GLN A 105 22.24 -12.76 -2.89
CA GLN A 105 22.84 -14.10 -3.07
C GLN A 105 21.82 -15.09 -3.65
N PHE A 106 20.58 -15.03 -3.17
CA PHE A 106 19.52 -15.92 -3.64
C PHE A 106 19.19 -15.74 -5.11
N TRP A 107 19.09 -14.48 -5.56
CA TRP A 107 18.74 -14.14 -6.94
C TRP A 107 19.95 -13.99 -7.87
N ASN A 108 21.15 -14.37 -7.41
CA ASN A 108 22.35 -14.31 -8.23
C ASN A 108 22.20 -15.15 -9.50
N GLY A 109 22.61 -14.60 -10.65
CA GLY A 109 22.51 -15.26 -11.95
C GLY A 109 21.14 -15.13 -12.63
N THR A 110 20.21 -14.37 -12.07
CA THR A 110 18.95 -13.99 -12.73
C THR A 110 19.07 -12.61 -13.41
N ASN A 111 18.00 -12.15 -14.08
CA ASN A 111 17.94 -10.80 -14.68
C ASN A 111 17.58 -9.69 -13.67
N LEU A 112 17.47 -10.00 -12.39
CA LEU A 112 17.17 -9.03 -11.33
C LEU A 112 18.45 -8.26 -10.92
N GLU A 113 18.46 -6.96 -11.17
CA GLU A 113 19.41 -6.03 -10.58
C GLU A 113 18.90 -5.58 -9.20
N LEU A 114 19.66 -5.86 -8.13
CA LEU A 114 19.33 -5.44 -6.77
C LEU A 114 20.22 -4.29 -6.31
N ARG A 115 19.65 -3.27 -5.71
CA ARG A 115 20.36 -2.13 -5.14
C ARG A 115 20.04 -1.95 -3.66
N CYS A 116 21.10 -1.90 -2.82
CA CYS A 116 20.98 -1.57 -1.41
C CYS A 116 20.91 -0.04 -1.25
N ALA A 117 19.72 0.52 -1.29
CA ALA A 117 19.52 1.98 -1.22
C ALA A 117 18.11 2.36 -0.79
N ASP A 118 17.98 3.56 -0.19
CA ASP A 118 16.68 4.21 -0.04
C ASP A 118 16.19 4.68 -1.41
N PHE A 119 15.15 4.02 -1.93
CA PHE A 119 14.53 4.34 -3.22
C PHE A 119 14.14 5.82 -3.37
N LEU A 120 13.62 6.43 -2.29
CA LEU A 120 13.18 7.83 -2.30
C LEU A 120 14.34 8.84 -2.41
N THR A 121 15.60 8.38 -2.35
CA THR A 121 16.78 9.22 -2.60
C THR A 121 17.34 9.04 -4.01
N GLN A 122 16.87 8.03 -4.74
CA GLN A 122 17.42 7.69 -6.05
C GLN A 122 16.76 8.48 -7.18
N GLN A 123 17.51 8.65 -8.25
CA GLN A 123 17.01 9.21 -9.51
C GLN A 123 16.92 8.10 -10.56
N PRO A 124 15.92 8.15 -11.46
CA PRO A 124 15.83 7.18 -12.54
C PRO A 124 17.05 7.20 -13.47
N ASP A 125 17.62 6.02 -13.68
CA ASP A 125 18.64 5.75 -14.72
C ASP A 125 18.03 5.05 -15.94
N GLY A 126 16.72 4.96 -15.97
CA GLY A 126 15.88 4.39 -17.00
C GLY A 126 14.43 4.41 -16.56
N LYS A 127 13.54 4.09 -17.49
CA LYS A 127 12.10 4.01 -17.22
C LYS A 127 11.59 2.60 -17.48
N PHE A 128 10.60 2.20 -16.71
CA PHE A 128 10.06 0.85 -16.66
C PHE A 128 8.62 0.81 -17.17
N ASP A 129 8.22 -0.34 -17.71
CA ASP A 129 6.86 -0.59 -18.16
C ASP A 129 5.93 -0.82 -16.97
N MET A 130 6.44 -1.46 -15.91
CA MET A 130 5.67 -1.85 -14.75
C MET A 130 6.41 -1.52 -13.45
N LEU A 131 5.65 -1.06 -12.47
CA LEU A 131 6.08 -0.91 -11.10
C LEU A 131 5.09 -1.66 -10.21
N VAL A 132 5.58 -2.49 -9.31
CA VAL A 132 4.77 -3.13 -8.27
C VAL A 132 5.45 -2.92 -6.93
N ALA A 133 4.68 -2.65 -5.88
CA ALA A 133 5.24 -2.50 -4.55
C ALA A 133 4.22 -2.76 -3.44
N ASN A 134 4.72 -3.36 -2.38
CA ASN A 134 4.21 -3.23 -1.02
C ASN A 134 5.18 -2.31 -0.28
N PRO A 135 4.95 -0.97 -0.26
CA PRO A 135 5.89 -0.02 0.31
C PRO A 135 5.89 -0.09 1.84
N PRO A 136 6.92 0.44 2.51
CA PRO A 136 6.96 0.41 3.97
C PRO A 136 5.84 1.24 4.61
N TYR A 137 5.09 0.65 5.58
CA TYR A 137 3.96 1.29 6.28
C TYR A 137 4.44 2.12 7.48
N VAL A 138 5.39 3.01 7.25
CA VAL A 138 5.93 3.90 8.30
C VAL A 138 4.98 5.09 8.51
N ARG A 139 4.48 5.24 9.75
CA ARG A 139 3.60 6.35 10.13
C ARG A 139 4.38 7.67 10.19
N HIS A 140 3.68 8.77 9.94
CA HIS A 140 4.27 10.13 9.85
C HIS A 140 5.14 10.54 11.05
N HIS A 141 4.83 10.09 12.26
CA HIS A 141 5.60 10.44 13.46
C HIS A 141 6.93 9.68 13.57
N HIS A 142 7.12 8.61 12.82
CA HIS A 142 8.38 7.88 12.72
C HIS A 142 9.28 8.38 11.56
N ILE A 143 8.79 9.29 10.72
CA ILE A 143 9.59 9.91 9.65
C ILE A 143 10.32 11.11 10.23
N GLU A 144 11.65 11.12 10.15
CA GLU A 144 12.48 12.23 10.62
C GLU A 144 12.08 13.57 9.98
N GLY A 145 12.14 14.65 10.75
CA GLY A 145 11.67 15.96 10.30
C GLY A 145 12.35 16.47 9.04
N ALA A 146 13.68 16.31 8.94
CA ALA A 146 14.45 16.71 7.75
C ALA A 146 14.06 15.89 6.50
N VAL A 147 13.92 14.57 6.65
CA VAL A 147 13.46 13.69 5.58
C VAL A 147 12.06 14.06 5.12
N LYS A 148 11.14 14.33 6.06
CA LYS A 148 9.77 14.75 5.75
C LYS A 148 9.73 16.06 4.94
N GLN A 149 10.54 17.05 5.31
CA GLN A 149 10.60 18.32 4.58
C GLN A 149 11.16 18.13 3.16
N ARG A 150 12.23 17.33 3.01
CA ARG A 150 12.77 16.95 1.69
C ARG A 150 11.70 16.31 0.82
N LEU A 151 11.04 15.26 1.32
CA LEU A 151 10.02 14.52 0.57
C LEU A 151 8.82 15.40 0.18
N LYS A 152 8.36 16.31 1.06
CA LYS A 152 7.32 17.29 0.73
C LYS A 152 7.75 18.22 -0.40
N GLY A 153 8.99 18.71 -0.37
CA GLY A 153 9.55 19.54 -1.44
C GLY A 153 9.64 18.80 -2.76
N GLU A 154 10.02 17.52 -2.73
CA GLU A 154 10.06 16.67 -3.92
C GLU A 154 8.66 16.42 -4.51
N VAL A 155 7.66 16.11 -3.67
CA VAL A 155 6.26 15.95 -4.12
C VAL A 155 5.76 17.24 -4.77
N LEU A 156 6.01 18.40 -4.15
CA LEU A 156 5.59 19.69 -4.74
C LEU A 156 6.25 19.92 -6.11
N ARG A 157 7.54 19.63 -6.23
CA ARG A 157 8.28 19.82 -7.49
C ARG A 157 7.82 18.87 -8.59
N GLU A 158 7.61 17.58 -8.27
CA GLU A 158 7.30 16.54 -9.26
C GLU A 158 5.82 16.53 -9.67
N SER A 159 4.90 16.84 -8.74
CA SER A 159 3.45 16.72 -8.97
C SER A 159 2.67 18.03 -8.88
N GLY A 160 3.28 19.11 -8.39
CA GLY A 160 2.59 20.36 -8.09
C GLY A 160 1.69 20.30 -6.83
N LEU A 161 1.72 19.21 -6.07
CA LEU A 161 0.82 18.97 -4.95
C LEU A 161 1.46 19.25 -3.60
N ASN A 162 0.67 19.80 -2.69
CA ASN A 162 1.05 19.97 -1.29
C ASN A 162 0.60 18.77 -0.46
N ILE A 163 1.53 17.89 -0.09
CA ILE A 163 1.23 16.75 0.77
C ILE A 163 1.30 17.13 2.26
N SER A 164 0.33 16.62 3.04
CA SER A 164 0.27 16.86 4.48
C SER A 164 1.48 16.25 5.21
N GLY A 165 2.00 16.93 6.24
CA GLY A 165 3.00 16.37 7.13
C GLY A 165 2.53 15.18 7.98
N LEU A 166 1.23 14.88 7.95
CA LEU A 166 0.62 13.69 8.59
C LEU A 166 0.55 12.47 7.65
N ALA A 167 1.00 12.60 6.40
CA ALA A 167 1.03 11.49 5.46
C ALA A 167 2.06 10.43 5.87
N GLY A 168 1.69 9.16 5.79
CA GLY A 168 2.59 8.03 5.93
C GLY A 168 3.56 7.92 4.77
N LEU A 169 4.64 7.16 4.95
CA LEU A 169 5.72 7.05 3.97
C LEU A 169 5.24 6.50 2.62
N TYR A 170 4.30 5.56 2.63
CA TYR A 170 3.74 4.97 1.41
C TYR A 170 3.11 6.00 0.45
N CYS A 171 2.59 7.13 0.98
CA CYS A 171 2.04 8.20 0.15
C CYS A 171 3.13 8.86 -0.72
N TYR A 172 4.31 9.05 -0.16
CA TYR A 172 5.47 9.58 -0.89
C TYR A 172 5.98 8.60 -1.94
N PHE A 173 6.05 7.30 -1.59
CA PHE A 173 6.40 6.25 -2.55
C PHE A 173 5.46 6.28 -3.76
N MET A 174 4.15 6.28 -3.53
CA MET A 174 3.15 6.25 -4.60
C MET A 174 3.26 7.45 -5.56
N ILE A 175 3.48 8.65 -5.02
CA ILE A 175 3.54 9.87 -5.84
C ILE A 175 4.89 9.98 -6.56
N LEU A 176 6.01 9.81 -5.85
CA LEU A 176 7.36 10.06 -6.39
C LEU A 176 7.85 8.97 -7.34
N SER A 177 7.22 7.80 -7.32
CA SER A 177 7.61 6.69 -8.19
C SER A 177 7.17 6.84 -9.64
N SER A 178 6.21 7.70 -9.92
CA SER A 178 5.72 7.92 -11.29
C SER A 178 6.83 8.32 -12.27
N LYS A 179 7.86 9.02 -11.79
CA LYS A 179 9.03 9.41 -12.60
C LYS A 179 9.85 8.22 -13.13
N TRP A 180 9.73 7.03 -12.53
CA TRP A 180 10.40 5.80 -12.95
C TRP A 180 9.67 5.03 -14.04
N LEU A 181 8.42 5.42 -14.33
CA LEU A 181 7.60 4.76 -15.33
C LEU A 181 7.75 5.42 -16.72
N LYS A 182 7.69 4.60 -17.75
CA LYS A 182 7.46 5.05 -19.13
C LYS A 182 6.12 5.76 -19.24
N ASP A 183 5.89 6.53 -20.28
CA ASP A 183 4.54 7.01 -20.62
C ASP A 183 3.63 5.79 -20.87
N GLY A 184 2.44 5.78 -20.26
CA GLY A 184 1.53 4.63 -20.27
C GLY A 184 1.98 3.43 -19.43
N GLY A 185 3.15 3.49 -18.78
CA GLY A 185 3.60 2.44 -17.84
C GLY A 185 2.66 2.30 -16.65
N VAL A 186 2.51 1.09 -16.14
CA VAL A 186 1.54 0.75 -15.09
C VAL A 186 2.20 0.64 -13.73
N SER A 187 1.58 1.19 -12.70
CA SER A 187 1.97 0.93 -11.33
C SER A 187 0.87 0.25 -10.54
N CYS A 188 1.27 -0.62 -9.61
CA CYS A 188 0.39 -1.32 -8.70
C CYS A 188 0.94 -1.25 -7.27
N TRP A 189 0.10 -0.80 -6.35
CA TRP A 189 0.45 -0.52 -4.98
C TRP A 189 -0.43 -1.29 -4.03
N LEU A 190 0.18 -2.10 -3.17
CA LEU A 190 -0.50 -2.70 -2.03
C LEU A 190 -0.26 -1.77 -0.83
N VAL A 191 -1.29 -1.04 -0.39
CA VAL A 191 -1.14 0.06 0.59
C VAL A 191 -2.30 0.08 1.59
N PRO A 192 -2.11 0.74 2.76
CA PRO A 192 -3.22 1.01 3.67
C PRO A 192 -4.32 1.83 3.00
N GLY A 193 -5.57 1.40 3.17
CA GLY A 193 -6.75 2.07 2.61
C GLY A 193 -7.11 3.40 3.29
N GLU A 194 -6.45 3.76 4.38
CA GLU A 194 -6.76 4.95 5.18
C GLU A 194 -6.78 6.25 4.36
N PHE A 195 -5.89 6.40 3.35
CA PHE A 195 -5.82 7.62 2.55
C PHE A 195 -7.13 7.98 1.88
N MET A 196 -8.03 7.03 1.69
CA MET A 196 -9.33 7.25 1.06
C MET A 196 -10.24 8.16 1.89
N ASP A 197 -10.12 8.14 3.22
CA ASP A 197 -11.07 8.80 4.12
C ASP A 197 -10.48 9.91 4.98
N VAL A 198 -9.15 9.94 5.14
CA VAL A 198 -8.48 10.89 6.03
C VAL A 198 -8.00 12.14 5.29
N ASN A 199 -7.85 13.24 6.04
CA ASN A 199 -7.47 14.53 5.47
C ASN A 199 -6.08 14.51 4.80
N TYR A 200 -5.13 13.75 5.31
CA TYR A 200 -3.81 13.67 4.69
C TYR A 200 -3.82 12.95 3.34
N GLY A 201 -4.84 12.13 3.06
CA GLY A 201 -5.02 11.43 1.79
C GLY A 201 -5.49 12.32 0.64
N VAL A 202 -5.87 13.56 0.90
CA VAL A 202 -6.33 14.48 -0.16
C VAL A 202 -5.31 14.63 -1.28
N ALA A 203 -4.01 14.81 -0.94
CA ALA A 203 -2.96 14.94 -1.95
C ALA A 203 -2.76 13.67 -2.79
N VAL A 204 -2.88 12.48 -2.16
CA VAL A 204 -2.84 11.19 -2.89
C VAL A 204 -4.02 11.09 -3.85
N LYS A 205 -5.24 11.40 -3.40
CA LYS A 205 -6.43 11.42 -4.26
C LYS A 205 -6.32 12.45 -5.38
N GLN A 206 -5.75 13.63 -5.12
CA GLN A 206 -5.46 14.61 -6.17
C GLN A 206 -4.49 14.06 -7.20
N PHE A 207 -3.39 13.43 -6.75
CA PHE A 207 -2.42 12.79 -7.63
C PHE A 207 -3.09 11.76 -8.54
N LEU A 208 -3.89 10.85 -7.96
CA LEU A 208 -4.61 9.80 -8.70
C LEU A 208 -5.65 10.35 -9.69
N LEU A 209 -6.21 11.53 -9.43
CA LEU A 209 -7.22 12.15 -10.31
C LEU A 209 -6.66 13.16 -11.29
N GLN A 210 -5.46 13.71 -11.10
CA GLN A 210 -4.97 14.86 -11.87
C GLN A 210 -3.63 14.63 -12.56
N ASN A 211 -2.77 13.78 -11.97
CA ASN A 211 -1.42 13.57 -12.48
C ASN A 211 -1.25 12.28 -13.26
N VAL A 212 -2.04 11.25 -12.92
CA VAL A 212 -1.98 9.91 -13.51
C VAL A 212 -3.38 9.41 -13.85
N GLU A 213 -3.45 8.39 -14.66
CA GLU A 213 -4.68 7.72 -15.05
C GLU A 213 -5.00 6.61 -14.02
N LEU A 214 -5.88 6.89 -13.06
CA LEU A 214 -6.36 5.90 -12.10
C LEU A 214 -7.16 4.81 -12.82
N VAL A 215 -6.72 3.57 -12.74
CA VAL A 215 -7.35 2.42 -13.40
C VAL A 215 -8.28 1.66 -12.46
N HIS A 216 -7.77 1.30 -11.27
CA HIS A 216 -8.50 0.43 -10.35
C HIS A 216 -8.09 0.68 -8.90
N ILE A 217 -9.08 0.68 -8.00
CA ILE A 217 -8.86 0.52 -6.56
C ILE A 217 -9.64 -0.71 -6.12
N HIS A 218 -8.92 -1.73 -5.61
CA HIS A 218 -9.50 -2.93 -5.02
C HIS A 218 -9.29 -2.91 -3.51
N ARG A 219 -10.37 -3.09 -2.73
CA ARG A 219 -10.32 -3.24 -1.28
C ARG A 219 -10.57 -4.68 -0.89
N PHE A 220 -9.79 -5.16 0.07
CA PHE A 220 -10.09 -6.43 0.73
C PHE A 220 -11.20 -6.25 1.75
N ASP A 221 -11.96 -7.32 2.03
CA ASP A 221 -12.91 -7.31 3.13
C ASP A 221 -12.16 -7.09 4.46
N VAL A 222 -12.82 -6.43 5.42
CA VAL A 222 -12.22 -6.17 6.75
C VAL A 222 -11.93 -7.43 7.55
N ASN A 223 -12.62 -8.53 7.23
CA ASN A 223 -12.41 -9.84 7.84
C ASN A 223 -11.36 -10.68 7.11
N ASP A 224 -10.95 -10.26 5.91
CA ASP A 224 -9.92 -10.92 5.10
C ASP A 224 -8.59 -10.17 5.26
N LEU A 225 -7.92 -10.45 6.38
CA LEU A 225 -6.64 -9.85 6.71
C LEU A 225 -5.55 -10.41 5.80
N GLN A 226 -5.05 -9.59 4.87
CA GLN A 226 -3.98 -9.96 3.94
C GLN A 226 -2.63 -10.14 4.63
N PHE A 227 -2.48 -9.60 5.83
CA PHE A 227 -1.28 -9.71 6.64
C PHE A 227 -1.62 -10.24 8.02
N SER A 228 -0.97 -11.33 8.44
CA SER A 228 -1.12 -11.89 9.78
C SER A 228 -0.69 -10.93 10.90
N ASP A 229 0.20 -10.00 10.57
CA ASP A 229 0.89 -9.13 11.52
C ASP A 229 0.41 -7.68 11.50
N ALA A 230 -0.53 -7.31 10.63
CA ALA A 230 -1.04 -5.93 10.53
C ALA A 230 -2.56 -5.87 10.58
N LEU A 231 -3.10 -5.21 11.59
CA LEU A 231 -4.52 -4.84 11.71
C LEU A 231 -4.85 -3.63 10.79
N VAL A 232 -4.42 -3.68 9.53
CA VAL A 232 -4.63 -2.59 8.57
C VAL A 232 -5.47 -3.09 7.41
N SER A 233 -6.59 -2.45 7.16
CA SER A 233 -7.37 -2.66 5.94
C SER A 233 -6.54 -2.21 4.75
N SER A 234 -6.02 -3.16 4.00
CA SER A 234 -5.21 -2.90 2.80
C SER A 234 -6.08 -2.73 1.56
N CYS A 235 -5.54 -2.06 0.57
CA CYS A 235 -6.12 -1.97 -0.76
C CYS A 235 -5.02 -2.06 -1.84
N ILE A 236 -5.43 -2.44 -3.04
CA ILE A 236 -4.59 -2.37 -4.23
C ILE A 236 -5.00 -1.13 -5.02
N VAL A 237 -4.02 -0.28 -5.35
CA VAL A 237 -4.21 0.90 -6.20
C VAL A 237 -3.43 0.71 -7.49
N VAL A 238 -4.10 0.79 -8.63
CA VAL A 238 -3.49 0.63 -9.96
C VAL A 238 -3.70 1.91 -10.76
N TYR A 239 -2.61 2.46 -11.29
CA TYR A 239 -2.69 3.59 -12.21
C TYR A 239 -1.70 3.45 -13.37
N ARG A 240 -1.97 4.15 -14.48
CA ARG A 240 -1.03 4.35 -15.60
C ARG A 240 -0.36 5.71 -15.47
N ASN A 241 0.92 5.75 -15.78
CA ASN A 241 1.69 6.99 -15.87
C ASN A 241 1.34 7.73 -17.16
N HIS A 242 0.15 8.26 -17.20
CA HIS A 242 -0.39 9.04 -18.30
C HIS A 242 -1.35 10.09 -17.75
N LYS A 243 -1.50 11.22 -18.43
CA LYS A 243 -2.47 12.23 -18.00
C LYS A 243 -3.89 11.67 -18.11
N PRO A 244 -4.73 11.85 -17.08
CA PRO A 244 -6.08 11.31 -17.09
C PRO A 244 -6.96 12.02 -18.12
N SER A 245 -7.85 11.26 -18.79
CA SER A 245 -8.94 11.81 -19.59
C SER A 245 -10.23 11.95 -18.76
N ASP A 246 -11.12 12.84 -19.13
CA ASP A 246 -12.36 13.08 -18.38
C ASP A 246 -13.36 11.93 -18.47
N SER A 247 -13.31 11.16 -19.55
CA SER A 247 -14.24 10.05 -19.84
C SER A 247 -13.71 8.67 -19.48
N GLN A 248 -12.62 8.60 -18.71
CA GLN A 248 -12.02 7.32 -18.38
C GLN A 248 -12.77 6.62 -17.26
N PRO A 249 -13.18 5.34 -17.48
CA PRO A 249 -13.79 4.55 -16.44
C PRO A 249 -12.76 4.12 -15.40
N ILE A 250 -13.07 4.31 -14.13
CA ILE A 250 -12.27 3.88 -12.99
C ILE A 250 -13.02 2.75 -12.28
N ARG A 251 -12.33 1.66 -12.03
CA ARG A 251 -12.89 0.50 -11.34
C ARG A 251 -12.69 0.61 -9.83
N PHE A 252 -13.77 0.38 -9.08
CA PHE A 252 -13.78 0.20 -7.63
C PHE A 252 -14.32 -1.17 -7.31
N SER A 253 -13.56 -2.01 -6.61
CA SER A 253 -14.00 -3.36 -6.27
C SER A 253 -13.69 -3.73 -4.82
N LEU A 254 -14.49 -4.62 -4.25
CA LEU A 254 -14.43 -5.02 -2.85
C LEU A 254 -14.60 -6.52 -2.72
N GLY A 255 -13.83 -7.10 -1.79
CA GLY A 255 -13.89 -8.51 -1.42
C GLY A 255 -13.35 -9.46 -2.48
N GLY A 256 -13.04 -10.70 -2.11
CA GLY A 256 -12.40 -11.65 -2.99
C GLY A 256 -11.02 -11.20 -3.46
N SER A 257 -10.66 -11.46 -4.72
CA SER A 257 -9.39 -11.03 -5.29
C SER A 257 -9.57 -9.93 -6.33
N ILE A 258 -8.49 -9.24 -6.68
CA ILE A 258 -8.52 -8.19 -7.71
C ILE A 258 -8.97 -8.73 -9.08
N ASN A 259 -8.70 -10.02 -9.37
CA ASN A 259 -9.13 -10.69 -10.59
C ASN A 259 -10.58 -11.21 -10.52
N ASN A 260 -11.07 -11.53 -9.32
CA ASN A 260 -12.42 -12.04 -9.09
C ASN A 260 -13.04 -11.38 -7.83
N PRO A 261 -13.38 -10.09 -7.91
CA PRO A 261 -13.94 -9.37 -6.77
C PRO A 261 -15.41 -9.77 -6.52
N GLU A 262 -15.86 -9.72 -5.27
CA GLU A 262 -17.25 -9.96 -4.88
C GLU A 262 -18.18 -8.87 -5.41
N THR A 263 -17.72 -7.62 -5.36
CA THR A 263 -18.44 -6.48 -5.92
C THR A 263 -17.52 -5.62 -6.78
N CYS A 264 -18.06 -5.05 -7.84
CA CYS A 264 -17.32 -4.17 -8.74
C CYS A 264 -18.22 -3.07 -9.28
N LYS A 265 -17.77 -1.82 -9.16
CA LYS A 265 -18.44 -0.62 -9.66
C LYS A 265 -17.48 0.14 -10.58
N ILE A 266 -18.03 0.66 -11.66
CA ILE A 266 -17.29 1.53 -12.57
C ILE A 266 -17.84 2.97 -12.40
N LEU A 267 -16.94 3.90 -12.19
CA LEU A 267 -17.25 5.31 -12.00
C LEU A 267 -16.45 6.13 -13.01
N ASP A 268 -17.06 7.20 -13.51
CA ASP A 268 -16.34 8.17 -14.31
C ASP A 268 -15.50 9.09 -13.40
N ARG A 269 -14.37 9.55 -13.89
CA ARG A 269 -13.48 10.46 -13.15
C ARG A 269 -14.22 11.68 -12.61
N GLY A 270 -15.16 12.24 -13.39
CA GLY A 270 -15.97 13.41 -13.00
C GLY A 270 -16.86 13.20 -11.77
N GLN A 271 -17.14 11.95 -11.41
CA GLN A 271 -17.93 11.59 -10.22
C GLN A 271 -17.08 11.55 -8.95
N LEU A 272 -15.75 11.72 -9.07
CA LEU A 272 -14.82 11.60 -7.96
C LEU A 272 -14.30 12.97 -7.51
N SER A 273 -14.17 13.14 -6.21
CA SER A 273 -13.54 14.31 -5.59
C SER A 273 -12.47 13.88 -4.62
N SER A 274 -11.33 14.56 -4.65
CA SER A 274 -10.27 14.35 -3.66
C SER A 274 -10.67 14.79 -2.24
N LYS A 275 -11.72 15.61 -2.12
CA LYS A 275 -12.21 16.13 -0.82
C LYS A 275 -13.23 15.22 -0.16
N THR A 276 -13.85 14.29 -0.89
CA THR A 276 -14.82 13.35 -0.34
C THR A 276 -14.15 12.07 0.15
N LYS A 277 -14.83 11.32 1.00
CA LYS A 277 -14.41 9.97 1.41
C LYS A 277 -14.68 8.99 0.27
N TRP A 278 -13.74 8.06 0.04
CA TRP A 278 -13.86 7.09 -1.05
C TRP A 278 -14.31 5.70 -0.60
N THR A 279 -14.31 5.41 0.71
CA THR A 279 -14.78 4.09 1.20
C THR A 279 -16.24 3.82 0.86
N GLY A 280 -17.10 4.82 0.80
CA GLY A 280 -18.49 4.69 0.35
C GLY A 280 -18.68 4.37 -1.14
N LEU A 281 -17.61 4.41 -1.96
CA LEU A 281 -17.71 4.15 -3.39
C LEU A 281 -17.76 2.65 -3.73
N PHE A 282 -17.41 1.77 -2.80
CA PHE A 282 -17.27 0.34 -3.03
C PHE A 282 -18.56 -0.47 -2.81
N GLY A 283 -19.52 0.06 -2.05
CA GLY A 283 -20.80 -0.60 -1.77
C GLY A 283 -21.81 -0.45 -2.90
N ASN A 284 -22.73 -1.40 -2.98
CA ASN A 284 -23.92 -1.28 -3.83
C ASN A 284 -24.93 -0.26 -3.28
N ASP A 285 -24.77 0.10 -2.01
CA ASP A 285 -25.58 1.16 -1.41
C ASP A 285 -25.14 2.48 -2.06
N ALA A 286 -25.93 2.97 -2.98
CA ALA A 286 -25.98 4.40 -3.18
C ALA A 286 -26.13 4.95 -1.75
N VAL A 287 -25.14 5.75 -1.30
CA VAL A 287 -25.41 6.68 -0.20
C VAL A 287 -26.54 7.50 -0.75
N SER A 288 -27.77 7.02 -0.51
CA SER A 288 -28.94 7.80 -0.80
C SER A 288 -28.75 9.04 0.06
N ASP A 289 -28.61 10.20 -0.56
CA ASP A 289 -28.96 11.46 0.07
C ASP A 289 -30.47 11.36 0.39
N VAL A 290 -30.79 10.45 1.34
CA VAL A 290 -32.11 10.43 1.93
C VAL A 290 -32.17 11.73 2.71
N PRO A 291 -33.04 12.68 2.30
CA PRO A 291 -33.26 13.88 3.07
C PRO A 291 -33.71 13.44 4.46
N GLY A 292 -32.86 13.55 5.43
CA GLY A 292 -33.11 13.14 6.80
C GLY A 292 -32.10 13.79 7.75
N ALA A 293 -32.49 13.91 9.00
CA ALA A 293 -31.62 14.47 10.01
C ALA A 293 -30.42 13.55 10.24
N THR A 294 -29.23 14.12 10.30
CA THR A 294 -27.98 13.42 10.61
C THR A 294 -27.76 13.33 12.12
N LEU A 295 -26.89 12.44 12.57
CA LEU A 295 -26.47 12.41 13.99
C LEU A 295 -25.91 13.76 14.45
N GLY A 296 -25.26 14.51 13.52
CA GLY A 296 -24.72 15.84 13.81
C GLY A 296 -25.79 16.90 14.10
N ASP A 297 -27.04 16.69 13.68
CA ASP A 297 -28.17 17.60 13.97
C ASP A 297 -28.67 17.43 15.40
N PHE A 298 -28.44 16.26 16.00
CA PHE A 298 -28.87 15.95 17.36
C PHE A 298 -27.76 15.95 18.39
N PHE A 299 -26.50 15.67 17.95
CA PHE A 299 -25.39 15.45 18.87
C PHE A 299 -24.13 16.18 18.40
N THR A 300 -23.42 16.76 19.36
CA THR A 300 -22.07 17.27 19.11
C THR A 300 -21.06 16.16 19.38
N VAL A 301 -20.47 15.58 18.33
CA VAL A 301 -19.42 14.58 18.46
C VAL A 301 -18.07 15.27 18.67
N LYS A 302 -17.43 15.01 19.81
CA LYS A 302 -16.09 15.51 20.12
C LYS A 302 -15.14 14.34 20.37
N ARG A 303 -13.89 14.53 20.00
CA ARG A 303 -12.83 13.60 20.40
C ARG A 303 -12.74 13.59 21.93
N GLY A 304 -12.66 12.43 22.53
CA GLY A 304 -12.38 12.26 23.95
C GLY A 304 -10.99 12.75 24.34
N ILE A 305 -10.63 12.61 25.60
CA ILE A 305 -9.32 12.99 26.12
C ILE A 305 -8.26 12.10 25.50
N ALA A 306 -7.24 12.70 24.87
CA ALA A 306 -6.03 11.98 24.48
C ALA A 306 -5.06 12.01 25.68
N THR A 307 -4.85 10.85 26.29
CA THR A 307 -4.00 10.73 27.49
C THR A 307 -2.51 10.90 27.18
N GLY A 308 -2.10 10.59 25.97
CA GLY A 308 -0.67 10.53 25.57
C GLY A 308 0.02 9.24 26.04
N ASP A 309 -0.47 8.63 27.13
CA ASP A 309 0.03 7.37 27.70
C ASP A 309 -1.12 6.63 28.38
N ASN A 310 -1.71 5.70 27.66
CA ASN A 310 -2.85 4.94 28.18
C ASN A 310 -2.45 4.03 29.34
N ASP A 311 -1.23 3.47 29.31
CA ASP A 311 -0.77 2.54 30.35
C ASP A 311 -0.61 3.25 31.69
N PHE A 312 -0.30 4.56 31.64
CA PHE A 312 -0.22 5.39 32.84
C PHE A 312 -1.58 5.93 33.30
N PHE A 313 -2.44 6.35 32.38
CA PHE A 313 -3.69 7.05 32.72
C PHE A 313 -4.92 6.16 32.82
N ILE A 314 -4.92 4.96 32.24
CA ILE A 314 -6.03 4.01 32.33
C ILE A 314 -5.64 2.92 33.32
N LEU A 315 -6.26 2.97 34.50
CA LEU A 315 -5.90 2.14 35.62
C LEU A 315 -6.98 1.10 35.92
N ASP A 316 -6.57 -0.12 36.17
CA ASP A 316 -7.44 -1.17 36.71
C ASP A 316 -7.64 -1.02 38.24
N LYS A 317 -8.57 -1.79 38.80
CA LYS A 317 -8.91 -1.75 40.24
C LYS A 317 -7.71 -2.16 41.12
N GLU A 318 -6.88 -3.07 40.65
CA GLU A 318 -5.71 -3.60 41.42
C GLU A 318 -4.63 -2.51 41.51
N THR A 319 -4.35 -1.83 40.41
CA THR A 319 -3.39 -0.72 40.36
C THR A 319 -3.85 0.46 41.22
N ILE A 320 -5.15 0.80 41.16
CA ILE A 320 -5.75 1.84 42.01
C ILE A 320 -5.57 1.51 43.51
N ALA A 321 -5.86 0.27 43.91
CA ALA A 321 -5.71 -0.18 45.29
C ALA A 321 -4.21 -0.20 45.70
N LYS A 322 -3.32 -0.73 44.88
CA LYS A 322 -1.89 -0.82 45.13
C LYS A 322 -1.26 0.54 45.43
N TYR A 323 -1.63 1.57 44.67
CA TYR A 323 -1.10 2.92 44.86
C TYR A 323 -1.98 3.82 45.71
N SER A 324 -3.05 3.28 46.29
CA SER A 324 -4.00 4.01 47.17
C SER A 324 -4.49 5.32 46.52
N ILE A 325 -4.85 5.30 45.22
CA ILE A 325 -5.22 6.49 44.47
C ILE A 325 -6.61 6.97 44.91
N PRO A 326 -6.76 8.22 45.45
CA PRO A 326 -8.03 8.70 45.93
C PRO A 326 -9.07 8.84 44.79
N ALA A 327 -10.32 8.41 45.06
CA ALA A 327 -11.40 8.41 44.05
C ALA A 327 -11.68 9.78 43.42
N LYS A 328 -11.36 10.89 44.10
CA LYS A 328 -11.49 12.25 43.55
C LYS A 328 -10.62 12.52 42.30
N PHE A 329 -9.57 11.73 42.09
CA PHE A 329 -8.71 11.83 40.92
C PHE A 329 -9.09 10.84 39.82
N LEU A 330 -10.07 9.99 40.05
CA LEU A 330 -10.50 8.97 39.12
C LEU A 330 -11.80 9.37 38.41
N ARG A 331 -11.89 8.96 37.12
CA ARG A 331 -13.13 9.06 36.34
C ARG A 331 -13.42 7.71 35.72
N PRO A 332 -14.69 7.25 35.75
CA PRO A 332 -15.09 6.03 35.06
C PRO A 332 -14.81 6.18 33.56
N LEU A 333 -14.17 5.17 32.96
CA LEU A 333 -13.99 5.05 31.53
C LEU A 333 -14.91 3.95 31.02
N LEU A 334 -15.65 4.21 29.96
CA LEU A 334 -16.36 3.17 29.23
C LEU A 334 -15.35 2.36 28.43
N PRO A 335 -15.44 1.02 28.43
CA PRO A 335 -14.54 0.16 27.70
C PRO A 335 -14.62 0.34 26.19
#